data_84621b7934c551bd828ef50dfcbf8d3b
#
_entry.id   84621b7934c551bd828ef50dfcbf8d3b
#
_cell.length_a   1.000
_cell.length_b   1.000
_cell.length_c   1.000
_cell.angle_alpha   90.00
_cell.angle_beta   90.00
_cell.angle_gamma   90.00
#
_symmetry.space_group_name_H-M   'P 1'
#
loop_
_entity.id
_entity.type
_entity.pdbx_description
1 polymer ?
#
loop_
_entity_poly.entity_id
_entity_poly.type
_entity_poly.pdbx_seq_one_letter_code
_entity_poly.pdbx_strand_id
1 'polypeptide(L)'
;MDELEKAALMLKEARQVCALTGAGISVESGIPDFRSPGGLWTRYDPLVYATLDSFLRAPERFYEMARELNPTLENAEPNPAHYALVDLEKMGKCSAVITQNIDGLHQRAGSTTVLEVHGTY
;
A
#
# COMPACT_ATOMS: atom_id res chain seq x y z
N MET A 1 21.30 -0.68 -22.66
CA MET A 1 20.17 -1.23 -21.87
C MET A 1 19.76 -0.19 -20.84
N ASP A 2 18.56 0.28 -20.91
CA ASP A 2 18.04 1.23 -19.94
C ASP A 2 17.66 0.54 -18.61
N GLU A 3 17.27 1.31 -17.61
CA GLU A 3 16.94 0.79 -16.29
C GLU A 3 15.69 -0.12 -16.30
N LEU A 4 14.73 0.17 -17.16
CA LEU A 4 13.51 -0.64 -17.29
C LEU A 4 13.81 -1.99 -17.96
N GLU A 5 14.65 -1.99 -18.98
CA GLU A 5 15.11 -3.23 -19.62
C GLU A 5 15.88 -4.12 -18.66
N LYS A 6 16.76 -3.52 -17.84
CA LYS A 6 17.48 -4.27 -16.79
C LYS A 6 16.52 -4.88 -15.78
N ALA A 7 15.53 -4.11 -15.30
CA ALA A 7 14.54 -4.60 -14.35
C ALA A 7 13.70 -5.74 -14.97
N ALA A 8 13.26 -5.58 -16.20
CA ALA A 8 12.49 -6.59 -16.92
C ALA A 8 13.30 -7.89 -17.09
N LEU A 9 14.58 -7.79 -17.40
CA LEU A 9 15.47 -8.95 -17.55
C LEU A 9 15.64 -9.66 -16.19
N MET A 10 15.88 -8.93 -15.12
CA MET A 10 15.98 -9.49 -13.77
C MET A 10 14.72 -10.24 -13.37
N LEU A 11 13.53 -9.67 -13.64
CA LEU A 11 12.24 -10.33 -13.38
C LEU A 11 12.07 -11.57 -14.24
N LYS A 12 12.46 -11.50 -15.53
CA LYS A 12 12.40 -12.63 -16.45
C LYS A 12 13.27 -13.81 -16.00
N GLU A 13 14.48 -13.54 -15.54
CA GLU A 13 15.44 -14.55 -15.10
C GLU A 13 15.17 -15.07 -13.68
N ALA A 14 14.48 -14.31 -12.85
CA ALA A 14 14.15 -14.71 -11.49
C ALA A 14 13.27 -15.97 -11.51
N ARG A 15 13.59 -16.91 -10.63
CA ARG A 15 12.77 -18.12 -10.40
C ARG A 15 11.52 -17.79 -9.60
N GLN A 16 11.64 -16.86 -8.67
CA GLN A 16 10.58 -16.45 -7.77
C GLN A 16 10.77 -14.98 -7.40
N VAL A 17 9.70 -14.23 -7.43
CA VAL A 17 9.64 -12.82 -7.05
C VAL A 17 8.69 -12.66 -5.87
N CYS A 18 9.07 -11.85 -4.92
CA CYS A 18 8.20 -11.34 -3.87
C CYS A 18 8.20 -9.83 -3.95
N ALA A 19 7.02 -9.23 -3.96
CA ALA A 19 6.88 -7.77 -3.97
C ALA A 19 6.69 -7.24 -2.55
N LEU A 20 7.52 -6.26 -2.16
CA LEU A 20 7.33 -5.48 -0.94
C LEU A 20 6.80 -4.11 -1.33
N THR A 21 5.62 -3.74 -0.83
CA THR A 21 4.97 -2.48 -1.17
C THR A 21 4.65 -1.63 0.06
N GLY A 22 4.53 -0.35 -0.15
CA GLY A 22 4.16 0.65 0.86
C GLY A 22 3.26 1.73 0.27
N ALA A 23 3.06 2.82 0.99
CA ALA A 23 2.12 3.88 0.64
C ALA A 23 2.32 4.46 -0.77
N GLY A 24 3.56 4.49 -1.26
CA GLY A 24 3.88 5.02 -2.59
C GLY A 24 3.15 4.35 -3.74
N ILE A 25 2.89 3.05 -3.67
CA ILE A 25 2.16 2.34 -4.74
C ILE A 25 0.70 2.81 -4.85
N SER A 26 0.11 3.31 -3.79
CA SER A 26 -1.30 3.73 -3.73
C SER A 26 -1.51 5.23 -3.94
N VAL A 27 -0.46 6.02 -4.10
CA VAL A 27 -0.55 7.47 -4.37
C VAL A 27 -1.30 7.74 -5.68
N GLU A 28 -1.00 6.99 -6.74
CA GLU A 28 -1.70 7.09 -8.03
C GLU A 28 -3.17 6.63 -7.97
N SER A 29 -3.57 5.99 -6.89
CA SER A 29 -4.96 5.65 -6.60
C SER A 29 -5.71 6.74 -5.82
N GLY A 30 -5.05 7.86 -5.52
CA GLY A 30 -5.61 8.99 -4.79
C GLY A 30 -5.46 8.90 -3.27
N ILE A 31 -4.77 7.89 -2.75
CA ILE A 31 -4.48 7.77 -1.32
C ILE A 31 -3.18 8.53 -1.03
N PRO A 32 -3.20 9.60 -0.21
CA PRO A 32 -1.98 10.31 0.13
C PRO A 32 -1.03 9.39 0.90
N ASP A 33 0.26 9.51 0.64
CA ASP A 33 1.25 8.85 1.48
C ASP A 33 1.34 9.54 2.86
N PHE A 34 2.22 9.02 3.73
CA PHE A 34 2.30 9.53 5.10
C PHE A 34 3.29 10.69 5.25
N ARG A 35 4.47 10.62 4.61
CA ARG A 35 5.63 11.46 4.93
C ARG A 35 5.96 12.53 3.91
N SER A 36 5.49 12.40 2.66
CA SER A 36 5.74 13.40 1.62
C SER A 36 5.07 14.73 1.92
N PRO A 37 5.53 15.84 1.33
CA PRO A 37 4.84 17.11 1.41
C PRO A 37 3.37 16.96 0.97
N GLY A 38 2.42 17.38 1.81
CA GLY A 38 0.99 17.16 1.60
C GLY A 38 0.48 15.78 2.03
N GLY A 39 1.34 14.88 2.52
CA GLY A 39 0.96 13.59 3.07
C GLY A 39 0.24 13.69 4.43
N LEU A 40 -0.24 12.57 4.93
CA LEU A 40 -1.09 12.52 6.12
C LEU A 40 -0.42 13.11 7.37
N TRP A 41 0.87 12.83 7.57
CA TRP A 41 1.63 13.31 8.73
C TRP A 41 1.94 14.80 8.71
N THR A 42 1.66 15.51 7.61
CA THR A 42 1.73 16.98 7.57
C THR A 42 0.52 17.63 8.23
N ARG A 43 -0.59 16.91 8.36
CA ARG A 43 -1.85 17.39 8.95
C ARG A 43 -2.14 16.79 10.31
N TYR A 44 -1.70 15.57 10.54
CA TYR A 44 -1.87 14.84 11.80
C TYR A 44 -0.51 14.42 12.35
N ASP A 45 -0.23 14.78 13.58
CA ASP A 45 0.97 14.26 14.28
C ASP A 45 0.79 12.78 14.60
N PRO A 46 1.60 11.87 14.03
CA PRO A 46 1.44 10.44 14.26
C PRO A 46 1.58 10.04 15.74
N LEU A 47 2.35 10.78 16.53
CA LEU A 47 2.50 10.51 17.96
C LEU A 47 1.22 10.84 18.75
N VAL A 48 0.39 11.73 18.24
CA VAL A 48 -0.88 12.12 18.85
C VAL A 48 -2.06 11.30 18.34
N TYR A 49 -2.07 10.98 17.05
CA TYR A 49 -3.23 10.39 16.36
C TYR A 49 -3.09 8.89 16.06
N ALA A 50 -1.88 8.34 15.97
CA ALA A 50 -1.66 7.04 15.35
C ALA A 50 -0.74 6.09 16.09
N THR A 51 -0.44 6.32 17.36
CA THR A 51 0.26 5.35 18.21
C THR A 51 -0.73 4.55 19.04
N LEU A 52 -0.37 3.32 19.41
CA LEU A 52 -1.19 2.49 20.30
C LEU A 52 -1.41 3.19 21.66
N ASP A 53 -0.36 3.78 22.23
CA ASP A 53 -0.45 4.50 23.50
C ASP A 53 -1.42 5.69 23.41
N SER A 54 -1.36 6.45 22.34
CA SER A 54 -2.29 7.56 22.09
C SER A 54 -3.73 7.05 21.92
N PHE A 55 -3.93 5.96 21.19
CA PHE A 55 -5.23 5.33 21.02
C PHE A 55 -5.83 4.86 22.35
N LEU A 56 -5.03 4.22 23.20
CA LEU A 56 -5.50 3.75 24.50
C LEU A 56 -5.90 4.89 25.45
N ARG A 57 -5.24 6.06 25.33
CA ARG A 57 -5.53 7.23 26.17
C ARG A 57 -6.69 8.07 25.64
N ALA A 58 -6.79 8.23 24.33
CA ALA A 58 -7.74 9.12 23.67
C ALA A 58 -8.14 8.56 22.29
N PRO A 59 -8.94 7.48 22.24
CA PRO A 59 -9.30 6.81 20.98
C PRO A 59 -10.07 7.73 20.02
N GLU A 60 -10.77 8.73 20.53
CA GLU A 60 -11.48 9.73 19.73
C GLU A 60 -10.59 10.44 18.72
N ARG A 61 -9.32 10.67 19.04
CA ARG A 61 -8.35 11.30 18.12
C ARG A 61 -8.07 10.43 16.91
N PHE A 62 -7.87 9.14 17.12
CA PHE A 62 -7.71 8.19 16.02
C PHE A 62 -8.94 8.21 15.10
N TYR A 63 -10.13 8.16 15.67
CA TYR A 63 -11.38 8.17 14.89
C TYR A 63 -11.65 9.50 14.19
N GLU A 64 -11.19 10.62 14.74
CA GLU A 64 -11.23 11.91 14.06
C GLU A 64 -10.42 11.87 12.75
N MET A 65 -9.17 11.43 12.83
CA MET A 65 -8.31 11.24 11.68
C MET A 65 -8.90 10.21 10.69
N ALA A 66 -9.37 9.07 11.20
CA ALA A 66 -9.94 8.00 10.39
C ALA A 66 -11.18 8.45 9.60
N ARG A 67 -12.09 9.22 10.19
CA ARG A 67 -13.27 9.74 9.50
C ARG A 67 -12.93 10.59 8.28
N GLU A 68 -11.83 11.33 8.34
CA GLU A 68 -11.36 12.13 7.20
C GLU A 68 -10.73 11.24 6.13
N LEU A 69 -9.98 10.21 6.53
CA LEU A 69 -9.28 9.32 5.61
C LEU A 69 -10.17 8.26 4.97
N ASN A 70 -11.18 7.75 5.69
CA ASN A 70 -12.02 6.65 5.26
C ASN A 70 -12.66 6.83 3.88
N PRO A 71 -13.28 7.98 3.54
CA PRO A 71 -13.85 8.17 2.21
C PRO A 71 -12.83 8.03 1.08
N THR A 72 -11.58 8.45 1.33
CA THR A 72 -10.49 8.29 0.36
C THR A 72 -10.12 6.83 0.17
N LEU A 73 -10.05 6.05 1.25
CA LEU A 73 -9.77 4.61 1.19
C LEU A 73 -10.90 3.84 0.50
N GLU A 74 -12.14 4.13 0.86
CA GLU A 74 -13.32 3.45 0.30
C GLU A 74 -13.51 3.70 -1.20
N ASN A 75 -13.20 4.90 -1.68
CA ASN A 75 -13.36 5.29 -3.07
C ASN A 75 -12.11 5.03 -3.94
N ALA A 76 -10.98 4.66 -3.36
CA ALA A 76 -9.78 4.38 -4.12
C ALA A 76 -9.93 3.11 -4.96
N GLU A 77 -9.38 3.14 -6.17
CA GLU A 77 -9.34 2.00 -7.09
C GLU A 77 -7.90 1.55 -7.33
N PRO A 78 -7.66 0.26 -7.59
CA PRO A 78 -6.35 -0.21 -8.00
C PRO A 78 -5.85 0.54 -9.22
N ASN A 79 -4.56 0.84 -9.25
CA ASN A 79 -3.90 1.50 -10.37
C ASN A 79 -3.04 0.51 -11.18
N PRO A 80 -2.44 0.93 -12.31
CA PRO A 80 -1.65 0.03 -13.15
C PRO A 80 -0.52 -0.71 -12.42
N ALA A 81 0.07 -0.15 -11.37
CA ALA A 81 1.11 -0.84 -10.62
C ALA A 81 0.56 -2.04 -9.84
N HIS A 82 -0.64 -1.92 -9.25
CA HIS A 82 -1.32 -3.05 -8.61
C HIS A 82 -1.62 -4.17 -9.63
N TYR A 83 -2.13 -3.81 -10.80
CA TYR A 83 -2.42 -4.79 -11.86
C TYR A 83 -1.17 -5.43 -12.43
N ALA A 84 -0.05 -4.71 -12.55
CA ALA A 84 1.21 -5.27 -13.00
C ALA A 84 1.71 -6.40 -12.08
N LEU A 85 1.52 -6.26 -10.76
CA LEU A 85 1.85 -7.33 -9.80
C LEU A 85 0.94 -8.55 -9.98
N VAL A 86 -0.34 -8.34 -10.29
CA VAL A 86 -1.27 -9.43 -10.63
C VAL A 86 -0.84 -10.15 -11.90
N ASP A 87 -0.40 -9.42 -12.91
CA ASP A 87 0.10 -10.01 -14.16
C ASP A 87 1.35 -10.85 -13.90
N LEU A 88 2.28 -10.39 -13.08
CA LEU A 88 3.46 -11.16 -12.67
C LEU A 88 3.05 -12.43 -11.88
N GLU A 89 2.01 -12.38 -11.07
CA GLU A 89 1.46 -13.55 -10.38
C GLU A 89 0.89 -14.56 -11.39
N LYS A 90 0.07 -14.10 -12.35
CA LYS A 90 -0.50 -14.94 -13.42
C LYS A 90 0.57 -15.58 -14.31
N MET A 91 1.70 -14.91 -14.49
CA MET A 91 2.86 -15.45 -15.19
C MET A 91 3.63 -16.49 -14.37
N GLY A 92 3.24 -16.74 -13.12
CA GLY A 92 3.94 -17.63 -12.20
C GLY A 92 5.25 -17.06 -11.65
N LYS A 93 5.47 -15.76 -11.79
CA LYS A 93 6.68 -15.06 -11.33
C LYS A 93 6.54 -14.53 -9.90
N CYS A 94 5.48 -13.81 -9.60
CA CYS A 94 5.26 -13.24 -8.27
C CYS A 94 4.48 -14.23 -7.40
N SER A 95 5.10 -14.68 -6.32
CA SER A 95 4.51 -15.67 -5.39
C SER A 95 3.74 -15.02 -4.25
N ALA A 96 4.08 -13.80 -3.88
CA ALA A 96 3.43 -13.06 -2.81
C ALA A 96 3.67 -11.56 -2.93
N VAL A 97 2.71 -10.80 -2.44
CA VAL A 97 2.84 -9.38 -2.13
C VAL A 97 2.88 -9.22 -0.62
N ILE A 98 3.91 -8.60 -0.11
CA ILE A 98 4.00 -8.18 1.30
C ILE A 98 3.77 -6.68 1.31
N THR A 99 2.71 -6.23 1.97
CA THR A 99 2.36 -4.81 1.95
C THR A 99 2.24 -4.22 3.35
N GLN A 100 2.74 -3.00 3.50
CA GLN A 100 2.49 -2.16 4.67
C GLN A 100 1.12 -1.47 4.59
N ASN A 101 0.47 -1.50 3.43
CA ASN A 101 -0.78 -0.81 3.18
C ASN A 101 -1.97 -1.55 3.78
N ILE A 102 -2.97 -0.76 4.19
CA ILE A 102 -4.22 -1.24 4.78
C ILE A 102 -5.41 -1.07 3.82
N ASP A 103 -5.16 -0.65 2.59
CA ASP A 103 -6.18 -0.21 1.63
C ASP A 103 -6.88 -1.33 0.85
N GLY A 104 -6.36 -2.56 0.91
CA GLY A 104 -6.94 -3.71 0.21
C GLY A 104 -6.83 -3.67 -1.32
N LEU A 105 -6.06 -2.73 -1.90
CA LEU A 105 -6.02 -2.52 -3.35
C LEU A 105 -5.33 -3.67 -4.09
N HIS A 106 -4.37 -4.36 -3.48
CA HIS A 106 -3.76 -5.54 -4.09
C HIS A 106 -4.79 -6.66 -4.30
N GLN A 107 -5.59 -6.96 -3.28
CA GLN A 107 -6.67 -7.96 -3.37
C GLN A 107 -7.74 -7.54 -4.36
N ARG A 108 -8.13 -6.26 -4.36
CA ARG A 108 -9.11 -5.73 -5.32
C ARG A 108 -8.61 -5.76 -6.77
N ALA A 109 -7.30 -5.65 -6.99
CA ALA A 109 -6.70 -5.83 -8.31
C ALA A 109 -6.70 -7.30 -8.77
N GLY A 110 -6.73 -8.25 -7.83
CA GLY A 110 -6.74 -9.68 -8.09
C GLY A 110 -5.55 -10.46 -7.57
N SER A 111 -4.64 -9.84 -6.79
CA SER A 111 -3.56 -10.58 -6.12
C SER A 111 -4.15 -11.59 -5.12
N THR A 112 -3.68 -12.84 -5.15
CA THR A 112 -4.24 -13.92 -4.32
C THR A 112 -3.47 -14.14 -3.03
N THR A 113 -2.17 -13.91 -3.01
CA THR A 113 -1.33 -14.04 -1.83
C THR A 113 -0.82 -12.68 -1.41
N VAL A 114 -1.51 -12.06 -0.46
CA VAL A 114 -1.18 -10.73 0.08
C VAL A 114 -1.00 -10.85 1.59
N LEU A 115 0.17 -10.44 2.08
CA LEU A 115 0.51 -10.40 3.50
C LEU A 115 0.46 -8.96 3.98
N GLU A 116 -0.55 -8.63 4.75
CA GLU A 116 -0.81 -7.28 5.28
C GLU A 116 -0.14 -7.12 6.66
N VAL A 117 1.12 -6.68 6.67
CA VAL A 117 1.95 -6.65 7.88
C VAL A 117 1.53 -5.60 8.91
N HIS A 118 0.70 -4.64 8.53
CA HIS A 118 0.10 -3.63 9.42
C HIS A 118 -1.40 -3.86 9.65
N GLY A 119 -1.94 -4.98 9.21
CA GLY A 119 -3.38 -5.24 9.23
C GLY A 119 -4.10 -4.62 8.04
N THR A 120 -5.43 -4.54 8.13
CA THR A 120 -6.30 -4.03 7.07
C THR A 120 -7.37 -3.11 7.62
N TYR A 121 -7.88 -2.23 6.78
CA TYR A 121 -9.05 -1.39 7.03
C TYR A 121 -10.35 -2.17 6.88
#